data_03f6e1cc67be2ecc2a0abc4e78549ca0
#
_entry.id   03f6e1cc67be2ecc2a0abc4e78549ca0
#
_cell.length_a   1.000
_cell.length_b   1.000
_cell.length_c   1.000
_cell.angle_alpha   90.00
_cell.angle_beta   90.00
_cell.angle_gamma   90.00
#
_symmetry.space_group_name_H-M   'P 1'
#
loop_
_entity.id
_entity.type
_entity.pdbx_description
1 polymer ?
#
loop_
_entity_poly.entity_id
_entity_poly.type
_entity_poly.pdbx_seq_one_letter_code
_entity_poly.pdbx_strand_id
1 'polypeptide(L)'
;GREYAGQVEVADIGFPVQALEAVKAAEGTAAGDFAVTYGDEDLKRIPRRPAYSNKGTFGKVLIVAGSRNMCGAAYLSALSAYRTGAGLVKLLTVEENRQILQERLPEAIIAAYTPDQLMEGREEFRKMIEAQMEWADVVVLGPGLGNGPYVEYLVEDILTSAFVPVIIDADGLNAIAGHPYLTSYYTENIIVTPHLGEMARLTGEGIEQIKENLAGTALEYAG
;
A
#
# COMPACT_ATOMS: atom_id res chain seq x y z
N GLY A 1 8.22 -5.85 -24.96
CA GLY A 1 8.59 -7.15 -24.82
C GLY A 1 7.56 -8.21 -24.58
N ARG A 2 7.00 -8.37 -23.39
CA ARG A 2 6.10 -9.51 -23.05
C ARG A 2 4.79 -9.56 -23.84
N GLU A 3 4.26 -8.44 -24.24
CA GLU A 3 3.02 -8.35 -25.03
C GLU A 3 3.13 -9.05 -26.40
N TYR A 4 4.33 -9.21 -26.93
CA TYR A 4 4.59 -9.79 -28.25
C TYR A 4 5.36 -11.11 -28.19
N ALA A 5 5.80 -11.55 -27.02
CA ALA A 5 6.74 -12.67 -26.91
C ALA A 5 6.10 -14.03 -26.60
N GLY A 6 4.80 -14.10 -26.33
CA GLY A 6 4.15 -15.35 -25.91
C GLY A 6 4.81 -15.92 -24.63
N GLN A 7 5.23 -17.18 -24.68
CA GLN A 7 5.94 -17.82 -23.57
C GLN A 7 7.43 -17.39 -23.59
N VAL A 8 7.91 -16.84 -22.47
CA VAL A 8 9.31 -16.44 -22.31
C VAL A 8 9.97 -17.41 -21.33
N GLU A 9 11.06 -18.04 -21.77
CA GLU A 9 11.88 -18.90 -20.93
C GLU A 9 13.25 -18.24 -20.73
N VAL A 10 13.71 -18.21 -19.48
CA VAL A 10 15.06 -17.73 -19.13
C VAL A 10 15.95 -18.95 -18.98
N ALA A 11 16.89 -19.12 -19.91
CA ALA A 11 17.88 -20.19 -19.84
C ALA A 11 19.16 -19.68 -19.15
N ASP A 12 19.65 -20.44 -18.18
CA ASP A 12 20.97 -20.21 -17.61
C ASP A 12 22.02 -20.69 -18.61
N ILE A 13 22.78 -19.75 -19.17
CA ILE A 13 23.87 -20.03 -20.12
C ILE A 13 25.24 -20.00 -19.43
N GLY A 14 25.28 -20.07 -18.10
CA GLY A 14 26.52 -20.18 -17.34
C GLY A 14 27.32 -18.90 -17.23
N PHE A 15 26.66 -17.73 -17.19
CA PHE A 15 27.34 -16.48 -16.86
C PHE A 15 27.93 -16.56 -15.45
N PRO A 16 29.26 -16.35 -15.26
CA PRO A 16 29.86 -16.32 -13.93
C PRO A 16 29.24 -15.22 -13.08
N VAL A 17 28.86 -15.56 -11.83
CA VAL A 17 28.30 -14.58 -10.87
C VAL A 17 29.24 -13.38 -10.70
N GLN A 18 30.54 -13.62 -10.70
CA GLN A 18 31.57 -12.57 -10.62
C GLN A 18 31.50 -11.57 -11.78
N ALA A 19 31.13 -12.02 -12.99
CA ALA A 19 30.97 -11.12 -14.14
C ALA A 19 29.75 -10.23 -13.97
N LEU A 20 28.66 -10.77 -13.41
CA LEU A 20 27.45 -9.98 -13.08
C LEU A 20 27.71 -8.96 -11.97
N GLU A 21 28.46 -9.37 -10.93
CA GLU A 21 28.89 -8.47 -9.85
C GLU A 21 29.84 -7.38 -10.34
N ALA A 22 30.75 -7.69 -11.25
CA ALA A 22 31.64 -6.71 -11.86
C ALA A 22 30.89 -5.66 -12.70
N VAL A 23 29.84 -6.07 -13.43
CA VAL A 23 28.98 -5.14 -14.16
C VAL A 23 28.21 -4.24 -13.20
N LYS A 24 27.68 -4.78 -12.10
CA LYS A 24 26.97 -3.99 -11.06
C LYS A 24 27.90 -2.98 -10.37
N ALA A 25 29.18 -3.31 -10.21
CA ALA A 25 30.19 -2.47 -9.56
C ALA A 25 30.86 -1.49 -10.51
N ALA A 26 30.60 -1.55 -11.83
CA ALA A 26 31.23 -0.67 -12.81
C ALA A 26 30.82 0.79 -12.56
N GLU A 27 31.82 1.67 -12.49
CA GLU A 27 31.64 3.11 -12.41
C GLU A 27 30.81 3.61 -13.62
N GLY A 28 29.72 4.34 -13.36
CA GLY A 28 28.85 4.89 -14.39
C GLY A 28 27.56 4.09 -14.65
N THR A 29 27.33 2.98 -13.95
CA THR A 29 26.05 2.28 -13.99
C THR A 29 25.04 3.08 -13.16
N ALA A 30 24.03 3.65 -13.81
CA ALA A 30 22.97 4.38 -13.11
C ALA A 30 22.17 3.42 -12.23
N ALA A 31 21.65 3.91 -11.10
CA ALA A 31 20.84 3.10 -10.18
C ALA A 31 19.64 2.41 -10.86
N GLY A 32 19.18 2.91 -12.01
CA GLY A 32 18.09 2.34 -12.82
C GLY A 32 18.51 1.28 -13.85
N ASP A 33 19.81 1.01 -14.03
CA ASP A 33 20.29 0.06 -15.05
C ASP A 33 20.09 -1.41 -14.65
N PHE A 34 19.81 -1.67 -13.37
CA PHE A 34 19.59 -3.01 -12.85
C PHE A 34 18.31 -3.08 -12.04
N ALA A 35 17.47 -4.07 -12.37
CA ALA A 35 16.32 -4.45 -11.56
C ALA A 35 16.59 -5.81 -10.90
N VAL A 36 16.27 -5.90 -9.61
CA VAL A 36 16.30 -7.16 -8.86
C VAL A 36 14.89 -7.70 -8.77
N THR A 37 14.71 -8.96 -9.13
CA THR A 37 13.41 -9.64 -8.96
C THR A 37 13.52 -10.70 -7.88
N TYR A 38 12.41 -10.91 -7.15
CA TYR A 38 12.31 -11.98 -6.18
C TYR A 38 12.05 -13.31 -6.89
N GLY A 39 12.69 -14.37 -6.40
CA GLY A 39 12.47 -15.75 -6.83
C GLY A 39 12.02 -16.64 -5.67
N ASP A 40 11.86 -17.94 -5.93
CA ASP A 40 11.40 -18.92 -4.92
C ASP A 40 12.30 -18.97 -3.68
N GLU A 41 13.61 -18.72 -3.86
CA GLU A 41 14.57 -18.69 -2.74
C GLU A 41 14.28 -17.55 -1.74
N ASP A 42 13.72 -16.43 -2.20
CA ASP A 42 13.37 -15.31 -1.33
C ASP A 42 12.22 -15.65 -0.37
N LEU A 43 11.38 -16.63 -0.70
CA LEU A 43 10.36 -17.12 0.22
C LEU A 43 10.96 -17.67 1.52
N LYS A 44 12.22 -18.11 1.50
CA LYS A 44 12.95 -18.58 2.70
C LYS A 44 13.28 -17.43 3.66
N ARG A 45 13.21 -16.18 3.20
CA ARG A 45 13.43 -14.96 4.00
C ARG A 45 12.21 -14.62 4.85
N ILE A 46 11.03 -15.17 4.52
CA ILE A 46 9.82 -15.00 5.33
C ILE A 46 10.04 -15.68 6.67
N PRO A 47 9.94 -14.96 7.81
CA PRO A 47 10.18 -15.53 9.12
C PRO A 47 9.24 -16.70 9.41
N ARG A 48 9.81 -17.80 9.94
CA ARG A 48 9.00 -18.92 10.42
C ARG A 48 8.25 -18.50 11.68
N ARG A 49 7.01 -18.95 11.82
CA ARG A 49 6.22 -18.73 13.03
C ARG A 49 6.87 -19.43 14.22
N PRO A 50 7.19 -18.73 15.33
CA PRO A 50 7.68 -19.37 16.56
C PRO A 50 6.64 -20.32 17.13
N ALA A 51 7.10 -21.44 17.73
CA ALA A 51 6.20 -22.44 18.32
C ALA A 51 5.36 -21.85 19.48
N TYR A 52 5.94 -20.94 20.24
CA TYR A 52 5.26 -20.21 21.32
C TYR A 52 4.99 -18.79 20.88
N SER A 53 3.86 -18.57 20.25
CA SER A 53 3.44 -17.26 19.74
C SER A 53 1.94 -17.08 19.92
N ASN A 54 1.51 -15.82 19.92
CA ASN A 54 0.11 -15.43 20.00
C ASN A 54 -0.19 -14.39 18.92
N LYS A 55 -1.45 -13.98 18.79
CA LYS A 55 -1.87 -13.00 17.78
C LYS A 55 -1.10 -11.67 17.82
N GLY A 56 -0.67 -11.21 18.99
CA GLY A 56 0.13 -10.00 19.13
C GLY A 56 1.55 -10.11 18.58
N THR A 57 2.08 -11.34 18.44
CA THR A 57 3.44 -11.58 17.90
C THR A 57 3.54 -11.27 16.39
N PHE A 58 2.42 -11.30 15.67
CA PHE A 58 2.38 -11.21 14.20
C PHE A 58 1.89 -9.87 13.69
N GLY A 59 1.98 -8.84 14.52
CA GLY A 59 1.70 -7.46 14.15
C GLY A 59 0.21 -7.13 14.06
N LYS A 60 -0.05 -5.83 14.02
CA LYS A 60 -1.35 -5.20 13.99
C LYS A 60 -1.48 -4.37 12.70
N VAL A 61 -2.37 -4.77 11.83
CA VAL A 61 -2.63 -4.07 10.57
C VAL A 61 -3.88 -3.22 10.71
N LEU A 62 -3.74 -1.91 10.54
CA LEU A 62 -4.87 -1.01 10.36
C LEU A 62 -5.15 -0.85 8.87
N ILE A 63 -6.38 -1.08 8.47
CA ILE A 63 -6.81 -0.95 7.08
C ILE A 63 -7.87 0.14 7.01
N VAL A 64 -7.54 1.25 6.38
CA VAL A 64 -8.43 2.38 6.11
C VAL A 64 -8.97 2.22 4.70
N ALA A 65 -10.15 1.63 4.60
CA ALA A 65 -10.68 1.15 3.34
C ALA A 65 -12.22 1.08 3.32
N GLY A 66 -12.75 1.07 2.12
CA GLY A 66 -14.18 0.91 1.90
C GLY A 66 -14.98 2.20 2.05
N SER A 67 -15.98 2.34 1.21
CA SER A 67 -17.01 3.36 1.24
C SER A 67 -18.39 2.69 1.15
N ARG A 68 -19.45 3.49 1.22
CA ARG A 68 -20.84 3.01 1.16
C ARG A 68 -21.10 2.04 0.00
N ASN A 69 -20.43 2.25 -1.15
CA ASN A 69 -20.63 1.44 -2.35
C ASN A 69 -19.50 0.43 -2.60
N MET A 70 -18.44 0.43 -1.79
CA MET A 70 -17.23 -0.37 -2.00
C MET A 70 -16.79 -1.13 -0.75
N CYS A 71 -17.73 -1.69 0.00
CA CYS A 71 -17.48 -2.54 1.18
C CYS A 71 -16.57 -3.73 0.85
N GLY A 72 -16.68 -4.28 -0.35
CA GLY A 72 -15.88 -5.42 -0.80
C GLY A 72 -14.37 -5.16 -0.81
N ALA A 73 -13.94 -3.93 -1.09
CA ALA A 73 -12.53 -3.56 -1.05
C ALA A 73 -11.96 -3.67 0.37
N ALA A 74 -12.67 -3.16 1.38
CA ALA A 74 -12.31 -3.31 2.78
C ALA A 74 -12.25 -4.79 3.21
N TYR A 75 -13.25 -5.58 2.82
CA TYR A 75 -13.30 -7.02 3.09
C TYR A 75 -12.09 -7.75 2.51
N LEU A 76 -11.80 -7.56 1.21
CA LEU A 76 -10.72 -8.25 0.52
C LEU A 76 -9.35 -7.87 1.07
N SER A 77 -9.13 -6.59 1.40
CA SER A 77 -7.88 -6.13 2.01
C SER A 77 -7.67 -6.78 3.39
N ALA A 78 -8.69 -6.81 4.23
CA ALA A 78 -8.60 -7.43 5.56
C ALA A 78 -8.44 -8.95 5.50
N LEU A 79 -9.17 -9.62 4.62
CA LEU A 79 -9.02 -11.06 4.40
C LEU A 79 -7.61 -11.42 3.91
N SER A 80 -7.04 -10.61 3.01
CA SER A 80 -5.69 -10.78 2.50
C SER A 80 -4.65 -10.62 3.62
N ALA A 81 -4.80 -9.62 4.48
CA ALA A 81 -3.92 -9.42 5.62
C ALA A 81 -3.92 -10.63 6.56
N TYR A 82 -5.09 -11.22 6.87
CA TYR A 82 -5.16 -12.46 7.65
C TYR A 82 -4.51 -13.64 6.93
N ARG A 83 -4.77 -13.80 5.63
CA ARG A 83 -4.21 -14.90 4.83
C ARG A 83 -2.69 -14.84 4.70
N THR A 84 -2.12 -13.65 4.68
CA THR A 84 -0.66 -13.46 4.69
C THR A 84 -0.05 -13.59 6.08
N GLY A 85 -0.88 -13.63 7.13
CA GLY A 85 -0.45 -14.00 8.46
C GLY A 85 -0.45 -12.90 9.50
N ALA A 86 -1.10 -11.76 9.24
CA ALA A 86 -1.28 -10.72 10.24
C ALA A 86 -1.93 -11.26 11.52
N GLY A 87 -1.44 -10.82 12.67
CA GLY A 87 -1.92 -11.27 13.97
C GLY A 87 -3.26 -10.66 14.37
N LEU A 88 -3.41 -9.37 14.11
CA LEU A 88 -4.62 -8.58 14.35
C LEU A 88 -4.87 -7.67 13.16
N VAL A 89 -6.10 -7.60 12.73
CA VAL A 89 -6.54 -6.67 11.69
C VAL A 89 -7.65 -5.80 12.23
N LYS A 90 -7.52 -4.49 12.05
CA LYS A 90 -8.55 -3.52 12.33
C LYS A 90 -8.93 -2.80 11.04
N LEU A 91 -10.21 -2.72 10.76
CA LEU A 91 -10.77 -1.94 9.67
C LEU A 91 -11.27 -0.60 10.19
N LEU A 92 -10.79 0.49 9.62
CA LEU A 92 -11.38 1.82 9.75
C LEU A 92 -12.15 2.10 8.46
N THR A 93 -13.47 2.19 8.56
CA THR A 93 -14.39 2.26 7.42
C THR A 93 -15.63 3.09 7.75
N VAL A 94 -16.46 3.34 6.75
CA VAL A 94 -17.74 4.04 7.00
C VAL A 94 -18.71 3.16 7.78
N GLU A 95 -19.57 3.79 8.61
CA GLU A 95 -20.49 3.08 9.51
C GLU A 95 -21.42 2.10 8.77
N GLU A 96 -21.81 2.42 7.54
CA GLU A 96 -22.67 1.56 6.72
C GLU A 96 -22.07 0.18 6.43
N ASN A 97 -20.76 0.06 6.50
CA ASN A 97 -20.05 -1.19 6.25
C ASN A 97 -19.95 -2.08 7.50
N ARG A 98 -20.15 -1.54 8.70
CA ARG A 98 -19.93 -2.23 9.97
C ARG A 98 -20.62 -3.60 10.02
N GLN A 99 -21.91 -3.65 9.83
CA GLN A 99 -22.67 -4.89 9.97
C GLN A 99 -22.23 -5.92 8.93
N ILE A 100 -22.04 -5.50 7.67
CA ILE A 100 -21.65 -6.37 6.57
C ILE A 100 -20.28 -7.00 6.87
N LEU A 101 -19.33 -6.21 7.35
CA LEU A 101 -17.97 -6.68 7.63
C LEU A 101 -17.92 -7.57 8.86
N GLN A 102 -18.68 -7.26 9.92
CA GLN A 102 -18.76 -8.11 11.10
C GLN A 102 -19.36 -9.49 10.81
N GLU A 103 -20.31 -9.56 9.89
CA GLU A 103 -20.90 -10.84 9.46
C GLU A 103 -19.92 -11.64 8.57
N ARG A 104 -19.13 -10.96 7.72
CA ARG A 104 -18.25 -11.60 6.75
C ARG A 104 -16.86 -11.92 7.27
N LEU A 105 -16.38 -11.16 8.24
CA LEU A 105 -15.05 -11.28 8.82
C LEU A 105 -15.10 -11.01 10.33
N PRO A 106 -15.71 -11.91 11.10
CA PRO A 106 -15.93 -11.72 12.54
C PRO A 106 -14.63 -11.62 13.35
N GLU A 107 -13.50 -12.04 12.79
CA GLU A 107 -12.18 -11.92 13.41
C GLU A 107 -11.64 -10.48 13.39
N ALA A 108 -12.11 -9.63 12.47
CA ALA A 108 -11.62 -8.26 12.33
C ALA A 108 -12.22 -7.32 13.37
N ILE A 109 -11.40 -6.41 13.87
CA ILE A 109 -11.86 -5.31 14.71
C ILE A 109 -12.40 -4.21 13.79
N ILE A 110 -13.59 -3.70 14.05
CA ILE A 110 -14.18 -2.63 13.24
C ILE A 110 -14.16 -1.33 14.03
N ALA A 111 -13.47 -0.33 13.51
CA ALA A 111 -13.64 1.09 13.84
C ALA A 111 -14.40 1.74 12.69
N ALA A 112 -15.47 2.44 12.99
CA ALA A 112 -16.28 3.03 11.93
C ALA A 112 -16.52 4.51 12.19
N TYR A 113 -16.69 5.26 11.11
CA TYR A 113 -16.94 6.70 11.10
C TYR A 113 -18.04 7.05 10.09
N THR A 114 -18.59 8.24 10.23
CA THR A 114 -19.43 8.84 9.19
C THR A 114 -18.70 9.99 8.51
N PRO A 115 -18.90 10.24 7.21
CA PRO A 115 -18.35 11.41 6.54
C PRO A 115 -18.67 12.73 7.24
N ASP A 116 -19.86 12.85 7.83
CA ASP A 116 -20.31 14.05 8.55
C ASP A 116 -19.47 14.29 9.81
N GLN A 117 -19.13 13.26 10.57
CA GLN A 117 -18.21 13.38 11.72
C GLN A 117 -16.86 13.97 11.32
N LEU A 118 -16.34 13.58 10.16
CA LEU A 118 -15.09 14.10 9.64
C LEU A 118 -15.21 15.56 9.18
N MET A 119 -16.30 15.89 8.50
CA MET A 119 -16.50 17.23 7.92
C MET A 119 -16.89 18.29 8.97
N GLU A 120 -17.66 17.93 9.99
CA GLU A 120 -18.21 18.84 10.99
C GLU A 120 -17.39 18.86 12.30
N GLY A 121 -16.79 17.72 12.70
CA GLY A 121 -16.05 17.53 13.95
C GLY A 121 -14.58 17.14 13.70
N ARG A 122 -13.86 17.90 12.88
CA ARG A 122 -12.53 17.53 12.39
C ARG A 122 -11.49 17.30 13.51
N GLU A 123 -11.55 18.05 14.59
CA GLU A 123 -10.59 17.89 15.70
C GLU A 123 -10.83 16.57 16.46
N GLU A 124 -12.09 16.25 16.77
CA GLU A 124 -12.48 15.00 17.40
C GLU A 124 -12.16 13.81 16.50
N PHE A 125 -12.39 13.97 15.19
CA PHE A 125 -12.06 12.94 14.21
C PHE A 125 -10.56 12.70 14.17
N ARG A 126 -9.73 13.75 14.15
CA ARG A 126 -8.26 13.63 14.19
C ARG A 126 -7.78 12.87 15.43
N LYS A 127 -8.31 13.18 16.61
CA LYS A 127 -8.01 12.43 17.85
C LYS A 127 -8.39 10.94 17.74
N MET A 128 -9.49 10.65 17.07
CA MET A 128 -9.88 9.27 16.80
C MET A 128 -8.89 8.60 15.86
N ILE A 129 -8.41 9.27 14.80
CA ILE A 129 -7.38 8.77 13.89
C ILE A 129 -6.08 8.51 14.65
N GLU A 130 -5.59 9.47 15.43
CA GLU A 130 -4.37 9.33 16.25
C GLU A 130 -4.42 8.07 17.12
N ALA A 131 -5.54 7.80 17.79
CA ALA A 131 -5.72 6.59 18.57
C ALA A 131 -5.71 5.29 17.74
N GLN A 132 -6.15 5.34 16.47
CA GLN A 132 -6.01 4.19 15.57
C GLN A 132 -4.55 3.99 15.11
N MET A 133 -3.83 5.10 14.88
CA MET A 133 -2.43 5.07 14.47
C MET A 133 -1.53 4.54 15.60
N GLU A 134 -1.75 4.94 16.85
CA GLU A 134 -1.03 4.40 18.02
C GLU A 134 -1.22 2.88 18.20
N TRP A 135 -2.36 2.36 17.77
CA TRP A 135 -2.63 0.92 17.85
C TRP A 135 -1.90 0.12 16.77
N ALA A 136 -1.61 0.70 15.61
CA ALA A 136 -1.15 0.01 14.41
C ALA A 136 0.37 -0.19 14.39
N ASP A 137 0.83 -1.31 13.83
CA ASP A 137 2.23 -1.54 13.46
C ASP A 137 2.46 -1.26 11.97
N VAL A 138 1.40 -1.30 11.15
CA VAL A 138 1.39 -0.93 9.73
C VAL A 138 -0.01 -0.49 9.33
N VAL A 139 -0.09 0.42 8.37
CA VAL A 139 -1.34 0.94 7.82
C VAL A 139 -1.47 0.62 6.34
N VAL A 140 -2.65 0.20 5.91
CA VAL A 140 -3.05 0.14 4.50
C VAL A 140 -4.13 1.20 4.29
N LEU A 141 -3.91 2.11 3.35
CA LEU A 141 -4.76 3.28 3.11
C LEU A 141 -5.21 3.32 1.66
N GLY A 142 -6.50 3.40 1.44
CA GLY A 142 -7.02 3.76 0.11
C GLY A 142 -8.02 2.82 -0.54
N PRO A 143 -7.93 1.49 -0.40
CA PRO A 143 -8.79 0.58 -1.16
C PRO A 143 -10.28 0.89 -0.98
N GLY A 144 -10.92 1.36 -2.05
CA GLY A 144 -12.36 1.61 -2.08
C GLY A 144 -12.87 2.76 -1.20
N LEU A 145 -12.05 3.76 -0.89
CA LEU A 145 -12.48 4.95 -0.15
C LEU A 145 -13.45 5.84 -0.95
N GLY A 146 -13.43 5.72 -2.27
CA GLY A 146 -14.17 6.60 -3.16
C GLY A 146 -13.50 7.96 -3.36
N ASN A 147 -14.28 8.92 -3.83
CA ASN A 147 -13.82 10.26 -4.20
C ASN A 147 -14.61 11.38 -3.51
N GLY A 148 -15.20 11.09 -2.37
CA GLY A 148 -15.89 12.11 -1.58
C GLY A 148 -14.93 13.16 -1.03
N PRO A 149 -15.38 14.40 -0.78
CA PRO A 149 -14.53 15.49 -0.30
C PRO A 149 -13.87 15.20 1.05
N TYR A 150 -14.44 14.29 1.83
CA TYR A 150 -13.87 13.84 3.10
C TYR A 150 -12.60 12.98 2.93
N VAL A 151 -12.37 12.39 1.76
CA VAL A 151 -11.24 11.46 1.53
C VAL A 151 -9.91 12.20 1.58
N GLU A 152 -9.83 13.42 1.04
CA GLU A 152 -8.64 14.29 1.16
C GLU A 152 -8.24 14.47 2.62
N TYR A 153 -9.19 14.87 3.45
CA TYR A 153 -8.96 15.10 4.89
C TYR A 153 -8.57 13.82 5.65
N LEU A 154 -9.20 12.69 5.29
CA LEU A 154 -8.87 11.40 5.88
C LEU A 154 -7.44 10.99 5.54
N VAL A 155 -7.02 11.16 4.28
CA VAL A 155 -5.66 10.88 3.82
C VAL A 155 -4.66 11.81 4.52
N GLU A 156 -4.95 13.10 4.61
CA GLU A 156 -4.12 14.07 5.32
C GLU A 156 -3.94 13.71 6.80
N ASP A 157 -5.04 13.42 7.51
CA ASP A 157 -4.98 13.07 8.93
C ASP A 157 -4.19 11.77 9.18
N ILE A 158 -4.29 10.78 8.28
CA ILE A 158 -3.47 9.56 8.34
C ILE A 158 -1.99 9.87 8.10
N LEU A 159 -1.65 10.59 7.04
CA LEU A 159 -0.27 10.88 6.68
C LEU A 159 0.45 11.73 7.73
N THR A 160 -0.25 12.68 8.33
CA THR A 160 0.31 13.55 9.38
C THR A 160 0.45 12.87 10.74
N SER A 161 -0.32 11.80 11.00
CA SER A 161 -0.32 11.07 12.26
C SER A 161 0.47 9.75 12.21
N ALA A 162 0.99 9.36 11.03
CA ALA A 162 1.62 8.06 10.85
C ALA A 162 3.08 8.07 11.34
N PHE A 163 3.38 7.24 12.33
CA PHE A 163 4.74 6.92 12.79
C PHE A 163 5.16 5.48 12.42
N VAL A 164 4.34 4.80 11.64
CA VAL A 164 4.52 3.41 11.19
C VAL A 164 4.45 3.37 9.66
N PRO A 165 4.93 2.30 9.01
CA PRO A 165 4.81 2.16 7.57
C PRO A 165 3.36 2.29 7.08
N VAL A 166 3.16 3.06 6.01
CA VAL A 166 1.86 3.25 5.35
C VAL A 166 1.94 2.78 3.91
N ILE A 167 1.09 1.83 3.55
CA ILE A 167 0.91 1.37 2.17
C ILE A 167 -0.30 2.09 1.59
N ILE A 168 -0.10 2.86 0.51
CA ILE A 168 -1.15 3.66 -0.12
C ILE A 168 -1.50 3.06 -1.47
N ASP A 169 -2.78 2.80 -1.68
CA ASP A 169 -3.31 2.16 -2.89
C ASP A 169 -4.59 2.84 -3.36
N ALA A 170 -4.94 2.63 -4.59
CA ALA A 170 -6.24 2.94 -5.18
C ALA A 170 -6.73 4.39 -4.92
N ASP A 171 -7.85 4.57 -4.22
CA ASP A 171 -8.43 5.89 -3.98
C ASP A 171 -7.58 6.77 -3.06
N GLY A 172 -6.70 6.18 -2.23
CA GLY A 172 -5.67 6.92 -1.51
C GLY A 172 -4.70 7.63 -2.46
N LEU A 173 -4.22 6.92 -3.50
CA LEU A 173 -3.38 7.50 -4.56
C LEU A 173 -4.14 8.52 -5.40
N ASN A 174 -5.42 8.25 -5.69
CA ASN A 174 -6.27 9.21 -6.40
C ASN A 174 -6.45 10.52 -5.62
N ALA A 175 -6.62 10.44 -4.30
CA ALA A 175 -6.70 11.63 -3.44
C ALA A 175 -5.40 12.44 -3.48
N ILE A 176 -4.24 11.78 -3.42
CA ILE A 176 -2.93 12.43 -3.51
C ILE A 176 -2.73 13.07 -4.89
N ALA A 177 -3.08 12.39 -5.98
CA ALA A 177 -3.00 12.96 -7.32
C ALA A 177 -3.90 14.19 -7.51
N GLY A 178 -5.07 14.21 -6.86
CA GLY A 178 -5.98 15.35 -6.85
C GLY A 178 -5.52 16.50 -5.95
N HIS A 179 -4.70 16.23 -4.95
CA HIS A 179 -4.21 17.15 -3.93
C HIS A 179 -2.70 17.01 -3.72
N PRO A 180 -1.86 17.46 -4.67
CA PRO A 180 -0.41 17.20 -4.67
C PRO A 180 0.32 17.67 -3.40
N TYR A 181 -0.22 18.62 -2.65
CA TYR A 181 0.38 19.06 -1.39
C TYR A 181 0.50 17.92 -0.36
N LEU A 182 -0.30 16.87 -0.46
CA LEU A 182 -0.25 15.71 0.42
C LEU A 182 1.08 14.95 0.34
N THR A 183 1.80 15.06 -0.78
CA THR A 183 3.14 14.46 -0.90
C THR A 183 4.15 15.09 0.05
N SER A 184 3.90 16.33 0.53
CA SER A 184 4.77 16.97 1.53
C SER A 184 4.81 16.24 2.88
N TYR A 185 3.86 15.34 3.12
CA TYR A 185 3.81 14.49 4.31
C TYR A 185 4.46 13.12 4.10
N TYR A 186 5.03 12.87 2.92
CA TYR A 186 5.72 11.61 2.66
C TYR A 186 6.97 11.47 3.53
N THR A 187 7.18 10.28 4.01
CA THR A 187 8.36 9.86 4.74
C THR A 187 8.95 8.61 4.07
N GLU A 188 10.15 8.22 4.46
CA GLU A 188 10.79 6.97 4.00
C GLU A 188 9.97 5.69 4.30
N ASN A 189 8.93 5.80 5.14
CA ASN A 189 8.05 4.69 5.50
C ASN A 189 6.79 4.60 4.62
N ILE A 190 6.66 5.42 3.58
CA ILE A 190 5.53 5.36 2.65
C ILE A 190 5.84 4.40 1.51
N ILE A 191 4.89 3.50 1.24
CA ILE A 191 4.92 2.59 0.09
C ILE A 191 3.70 2.87 -0.76
N VAL A 192 3.89 3.15 -2.04
CA VAL A 192 2.80 3.34 -3.00
C VAL A 192 2.71 2.16 -3.97
N THR A 193 1.50 1.76 -4.34
CA THR A 193 1.25 0.59 -5.20
C THR A 193 0.45 0.95 -6.47
N PRO A 194 0.86 1.98 -7.23
CA PRO A 194 0.08 2.50 -8.34
C PRO A 194 0.05 1.51 -9.53
N HIS A 195 -1.12 1.25 -10.06
CA HIS A 195 -1.22 0.75 -11.44
C HIS A 195 -0.92 1.87 -12.45
N LEU A 196 -0.75 1.56 -13.74
CA LEU A 196 -0.34 2.52 -14.77
C LEU A 196 -1.20 3.81 -14.80
N GLY A 197 -2.52 3.66 -14.65
CA GLY A 197 -3.42 4.82 -14.65
C GLY A 197 -3.32 5.69 -13.39
N GLU A 198 -3.00 5.12 -12.25
CA GLU A 198 -2.73 5.86 -11.00
C GLU A 198 -1.39 6.56 -11.10
N MET A 199 -0.35 5.86 -11.59
CA MET A 199 0.96 6.47 -11.81
C MET A 199 0.88 7.64 -12.78
N ALA A 200 0.14 7.52 -13.87
CA ALA A 200 -0.09 8.61 -14.81
C ALA A 200 -0.76 9.83 -14.16
N ARG A 201 -1.67 9.63 -13.21
CA ARG A 201 -2.29 10.73 -12.45
C ARG A 201 -1.34 11.37 -11.44
N LEU A 202 -0.49 10.55 -10.80
CA LEU A 202 0.48 11.03 -9.82
C LEU A 202 1.61 11.83 -10.47
N THR A 203 2.12 11.38 -11.61
CA THR A 203 3.26 12.00 -12.31
C THR A 203 2.83 13.07 -13.33
N GLY A 204 1.61 12.99 -13.84
CA GLY A 204 1.17 13.78 -14.99
C GLY A 204 1.66 13.26 -16.35
N GLU A 205 2.36 12.12 -16.37
CA GLU A 205 2.88 11.52 -17.60
C GLU A 205 1.83 10.70 -18.35
N GLY A 206 2.06 10.50 -19.66
CA GLY A 206 1.23 9.61 -20.47
C GLY A 206 1.46 8.13 -20.15
N ILE A 207 0.37 7.32 -20.17
CA ILE A 207 0.47 5.87 -19.89
C ILE A 207 1.49 5.17 -20.80
N GLU A 208 1.56 5.53 -22.09
CA GLU A 208 2.51 4.91 -23.03
C GLU A 208 3.96 5.28 -22.69
N GLN A 209 4.23 6.50 -22.24
CA GLN A 209 5.54 6.93 -21.78
C GLN A 209 5.97 6.13 -20.52
N ILE A 210 5.06 5.95 -19.57
CA ILE A 210 5.31 5.14 -18.36
C ILE A 210 5.62 3.68 -18.73
N LYS A 211 4.89 3.10 -19.69
CA LYS A 211 5.13 1.72 -20.18
C LYS A 211 6.53 1.52 -20.77
N GLU A 212 7.06 2.54 -21.44
CA GLU A 212 8.39 2.49 -22.03
C GLU A 212 9.51 2.45 -20.98
N ASN A 213 9.28 3.04 -19.79
CA ASN A 213 10.27 3.12 -18.72
C ASN A 213 9.69 2.93 -17.31
N LEU A 214 9.03 1.80 -17.07
CA LEU A 214 8.37 1.50 -15.77
C LEU A 214 9.28 1.68 -14.55
N ALA A 215 10.51 1.14 -14.64
CA ALA A 215 11.44 1.20 -13.53
C ALA A 215 11.97 2.62 -13.31
N GLY A 216 12.27 3.36 -14.37
CA GLY A 216 12.72 4.74 -14.29
C GLY A 216 11.66 5.64 -13.68
N THR A 217 10.40 5.57 -14.16
CA THR A 217 9.29 6.35 -13.60
C THR A 217 9.07 6.04 -12.12
N ALA A 218 9.16 4.76 -11.72
CA ALA A 218 9.00 4.38 -10.32
C ALA A 218 10.13 4.94 -9.43
N LEU A 219 11.37 4.90 -9.91
CA LEU A 219 12.53 5.45 -9.19
C LEU A 219 12.46 6.97 -9.08
N GLU A 220 12.08 7.66 -10.16
CA GLU A 220 11.94 9.11 -10.17
C GLU A 220 10.82 9.59 -9.22
N TYR A 221 9.71 8.87 -9.16
CA TYR A 221 8.62 9.19 -8.23
C TYR A 221 8.98 8.92 -6.76
N ALA A 222 9.88 7.97 -6.50
CA ALA A 222 10.28 7.57 -5.14
C ALA A 222 11.43 8.44 -4.58
N GLY A 223 12.14 9.22 -5.40
CA GLY A 223 13.29 10.08 -5.01
C GLY A 223 12.89 11.46 -4.64
#